data_f654b196ba684724e63bc0367288c1b4
#
_entry.id   f654b196ba684724e63bc0367288c1b4
#
_cell.length_a   1.000
_cell.length_b   1.000
_cell.length_c   1.000
_cell.angle_alpha   90.00
_cell.angle_beta   90.00
_cell.angle_gamma   90.00
#
_symmetry.space_group_name_H-M   'P 1'
#
loop_
_entity.id
_entity.type
_entity.pdbx_description
1 polymer ?
#
loop_
_entity_poly.entity_id
_entity_poly.type
_entity_poly.pdbx_seq_one_letter_code
_entity_poly.pdbx_strand_id
1 'polypeptide(L)'
;AVHAFPPFLVYTKTFLEYVDAVNERGAGVVQIKVKGGPEAIKMFEQPKAVRDGVVDMVHTPGSFYGAEVPEIDAMVASKNDAATTRTNGGTAMMDAAHQKRFNVKYLAWIDSGVGFNIFTVNEPKFRSADGVLDLGGVKIRDNPIYTAFLKSLEATTSPMPSTEAYGALEKGVIDAVPWTSIGITDLKWDKFVKYMVQPSFYSTDLGIIVNLDRWNAMSPEAKKVLQDVAIEWEVKSAADRAADTADYMKAYADGGMKFVSHSAKGEANYLALAYDSVWARLTGRMEEKGSSGDVAKLRALYAPN
;
A
#
# COMPACT_ATOMS: atom_id res chain seq x y z
N ALA A 1 9.00 3.60 17.24
CA ALA A 1 8.25 3.34 16.00
C ALA A 1 6.83 3.85 16.09
N VAL A 2 6.21 4.09 14.93
CA VAL A 2 4.77 4.35 14.75
C VAL A 2 4.24 3.52 13.58
N HIS A 3 2.91 3.45 13.42
CA HIS A 3 2.26 2.74 12.33
C HIS A 3 1.15 3.58 11.69
N ALA A 4 0.96 3.45 10.37
CA ALA A 4 0.04 4.31 9.62
C ALA A 4 -1.44 4.01 9.90
N PHE A 5 -1.80 2.79 10.26
CA PHE A 5 -3.19 2.37 10.41
C PHE A 5 -3.55 2.06 11.87
N PRO A 6 -4.85 2.02 12.23
CA PRO A 6 -5.29 1.61 13.57
C PRO A 6 -4.79 0.22 13.98
N PRO A 7 -4.60 -0.06 15.29
CA PRO A 7 -3.99 -1.32 15.75
C PRO A 7 -4.83 -2.58 15.47
N PHE A 8 -6.13 -2.44 15.25
CA PHE A 8 -7.02 -3.56 14.93
C PHE A 8 -6.94 -4.01 13.47
N LEU A 9 -6.36 -3.20 12.57
CA LEU A 9 -6.24 -3.54 11.16
C LEU A 9 -5.17 -4.61 10.95
N VAL A 10 -5.45 -5.57 10.08
CA VAL A 10 -4.58 -6.71 9.77
C VAL A 10 -3.14 -6.29 9.50
N TYR A 11 -2.90 -5.25 8.75
CA TYR A 11 -1.56 -4.73 8.43
C TYR A 11 -0.78 -4.20 9.64
N THR A 12 -1.48 -3.59 10.59
CA THR A 12 -0.84 -3.15 11.84
C THR A 12 -0.49 -4.33 12.73
N LYS A 13 -1.34 -5.36 12.78
CA LYS A 13 -1.04 -6.60 13.50
C LYS A 13 0.23 -7.25 12.99
N THR A 14 0.40 -7.38 11.67
CA THR A 14 1.63 -7.89 11.05
C THR A 14 2.87 -7.10 11.49
N PHE A 15 2.77 -5.77 11.50
CA PHE A 15 3.89 -4.93 11.96
C PHE A 15 4.19 -5.12 13.45
N LEU A 16 3.16 -5.26 14.29
CA LEU A 16 3.36 -5.50 15.72
C LEU A 16 4.01 -6.86 15.98
N GLU A 17 3.64 -7.91 15.24
CA GLU A 17 4.30 -9.21 15.28
C GLU A 17 5.78 -9.10 14.86
N TYR A 18 6.09 -8.31 13.82
CA TYR A 18 7.48 -7.99 13.45
C TYR A 18 8.23 -7.34 14.62
N VAL A 19 7.62 -6.37 15.28
CA VAL A 19 8.20 -5.68 16.45
C VAL A 19 8.47 -6.67 17.59
N ASP A 20 7.53 -7.56 17.87
CA ASP A 20 7.68 -8.57 18.93
C ASP A 20 8.85 -9.53 18.63
N ALA A 21 8.94 -10.01 17.39
CA ALA A 21 10.03 -10.88 16.96
C ALA A 21 11.41 -10.18 17.01
N VAL A 22 11.48 -8.92 16.61
CA VAL A 22 12.71 -8.11 16.76
C VAL A 22 13.07 -7.96 18.24
N ASN A 23 12.10 -7.66 19.10
CA ASN A 23 12.33 -7.45 20.52
C ASN A 23 12.76 -8.72 21.24
N GLU A 24 12.25 -9.88 20.84
CA GLU A 24 12.66 -11.18 21.35
C GLU A 24 14.11 -11.51 20.92
N ARG A 25 14.39 -11.46 19.60
CA ARG A 25 15.70 -11.85 19.05
C ARG A 25 16.81 -10.83 19.35
N GLY A 26 16.41 -9.57 19.51
CA GLY A 26 17.30 -8.42 19.76
C GLY A 26 17.50 -8.11 21.24
N ALA A 27 17.12 -9.00 22.16
CA ALA A 27 17.27 -8.78 23.60
C ALA A 27 18.72 -8.42 23.96
N GLY A 28 18.89 -7.28 24.61
CA GLY A 28 20.22 -6.72 24.95
C GLY A 28 20.96 -6.04 23.81
N VAL A 29 20.45 -6.07 22.56
CA VAL A 29 21.10 -5.49 21.38
C VAL A 29 20.26 -4.35 20.79
N VAL A 30 18.99 -4.61 20.48
CA VAL A 30 18.07 -3.65 19.90
C VAL A 30 16.65 -3.91 20.37
N GLN A 31 15.91 -2.83 20.63
CA GLN A 31 14.50 -2.90 21.02
C GLN A 31 13.69 -1.87 20.25
N ILE A 32 12.52 -2.25 19.76
CA ILE A 32 11.56 -1.35 19.12
C ILE A 32 10.47 -1.02 20.13
N LYS A 33 10.30 0.27 20.45
CA LYS A 33 9.19 0.77 21.24
C LYS A 33 8.17 1.43 20.34
N VAL A 34 6.98 0.85 20.26
CA VAL A 34 5.86 1.46 19.54
C VAL A 34 5.28 2.61 20.35
N LYS A 35 5.09 3.76 19.71
CA LYS A 35 4.57 4.99 20.32
C LYS A 35 3.09 5.22 20.02
N GLY A 36 2.55 4.51 19.02
CA GLY A 36 1.17 4.60 18.61
C GLY A 36 1.01 4.62 17.09
N GLY A 37 -0.16 4.99 16.65
CA GLY A 37 -0.58 5.06 15.25
C GLY A 37 -1.01 6.46 14.82
N PRO A 38 -2.13 6.57 14.05
CA PRO A 38 -2.65 7.86 13.58
C PRO A 38 -3.05 8.85 14.68
N GLU A 39 -3.29 8.35 15.89
CA GLU A 39 -3.59 9.16 17.07
C GLU A 39 -2.35 9.85 17.64
N ALA A 40 -1.17 9.26 17.44
CA ALA A 40 0.10 9.83 17.92
C ALA A 40 0.69 10.82 16.90
N ILE A 41 0.69 10.45 15.62
CA ILE A 41 1.12 11.28 14.49
C ILE A 41 0.15 11.03 13.34
N LYS A 42 -0.40 12.09 12.74
CA LYS A 42 -1.33 11.96 11.62
C LYS A 42 -0.73 11.11 10.50
N MET A 43 -1.55 10.23 9.93
CA MET A 43 -1.16 9.19 8.96
C MET A 43 -0.19 9.69 7.88
N PHE A 44 -0.52 10.77 7.18
CA PHE A 44 0.29 11.30 6.08
C PHE A 44 1.53 12.11 6.54
N GLU A 45 1.64 12.42 7.84
CA GLU A 45 2.79 13.12 8.42
C GLU A 45 3.87 12.17 8.93
N GLN A 46 3.51 10.90 9.18
CA GLN A 46 4.42 9.91 9.77
C GLN A 46 5.70 9.67 8.96
N PRO A 47 5.68 9.55 7.60
CA PRO A 47 6.90 9.38 6.83
C PRO A 47 7.89 10.54 6.99
N LYS A 48 7.37 11.77 7.01
CA LYS A 48 8.21 12.97 7.25
C LYS A 48 8.78 13.00 8.67
N ALA A 49 7.99 12.56 9.66
CA ALA A 49 8.45 12.47 11.04
C ALA A 49 9.64 11.50 11.18
N VAL A 50 9.68 10.40 10.40
CA VAL A 50 10.84 9.50 10.34
C VAL A 50 12.00 10.15 9.61
N ARG A 51 11.77 10.75 8.44
CA ARG A 51 12.82 11.47 7.70
C ARG A 51 13.53 12.49 8.57
N ASP A 52 12.78 13.25 9.35
CA ASP A 52 13.26 14.35 10.18
C ASP A 52 13.76 13.89 11.58
N GLY A 53 13.74 12.59 11.87
CA GLY A 53 14.24 12.01 13.13
C GLY A 53 13.35 12.26 14.35
N VAL A 54 12.10 12.68 14.17
CA VAL A 54 11.11 12.81 15.26
C VAL A 54 10.76 11.44 15.84
N VAL A 55 10.67 10.44 14.98
CA VAL A 55 10.60 9.01 15.33
C VAL A 55 11.58 8.22 14.47
N ASP A 56 12.04 7.08 14.98
CA ASP A 56 13.11 6.31 14.32
C ASP A 56 12.60 5.41 13.20
N MET A 57 11.35 4.95 13.26
CA MET A 57 10.79 3.94 12.36
C MET A 57 9.30 4.13 12.16
N VAL A 58 8.81 3.83 10.95
CA VAL A 58 7.38 3.71 10.65
C VAL A 58 7.08 2.52 9.74
N HIS A 59 5.92 1.92 9.96
CA HIS A 59 5.25 1.05 9.01
C HIS A 59 4.16 1.84 8.29
N THR A 60 4.30 2.01 6.96
CA THR A 60 3.47 2.95 6.19
C THR A 60 3.38 2.58 4.72
N PRO A 61 2.27 2.92 4.02
CA PRO A 61 2.27 2.91 2.56
C PRO A 61 3.33 3.86 1.99
N GLY A 62 4.10 3.36 1.04
CA GLY A 62 5.12 4.14 0.37
C GLY A 62 4.53 5.29 -0.46
N SER A 63 3.35 5.09 -1.04
CA SER A 63 2.60 6.11 -1.78
C SER A 63 2.33 7.40 -0.99
N PHE A 64 2.36 7.37 0.35
CA PHE A 64 2.17 8.57 1.17
C PHE A 64 3.32 9.58 1.05
N TYR A 65 4.48 9.15 0.58
CA TYR A 65 5.64 10.00 0.29
C TYR A 65 6.19 9.77 -1.14
N GLY A 66 5.37 9.20 -2.03
CA GLY A 66 5.75 8.92 -3.42
C GLY A 66 6.05 10.16 -4.28
N ALA A 67 5.72 11.37 -3.81
CA ALA A 67 6.19 12.61 -4.45
C ALA A 67 7.70 12.82 -4.23
N GLU A 68 8.20 12.43 -3.07
CA GLU A 68 9.62 12.47 -2.72
C GLU A 68 10.39 11.30 -3.33
N VAL A 69 9.82 10.08 -3.28
CA VAL A 69 10.43 8.83 -3.76
C VAL A 69 9.50 8.20 -4.82
N PRO A 70 9.54 8.69 -6.07
CA PRO A 70 8.62 8.21 -7.11
C PRO A 70 8.81 6.74 -7.48
N GLU A 71 9.96 6.15 -7.19
CA GLU A 71 10.26 4.73 -7.39
C GLU A 71 9.22 3.80 -6.74
N ILE A 72 8.55 4.25 -5.68
CA ILE A 72 7.47 3.52 -4.98
C ILE A 72 6.33 3.14 -5.92
N ASP A 73 6.04 3.93 -6.93
CA ASP A 73 5.01 3.60 -7.92
C ASP A 73 5.31 2.28 -8.66
N ALA A 74 6.58 1.86 -8.72
CA ALA A 74 6.91 0.54 -9.26
C ALA A 74 6.44 -0.62 -8.35
N MET A 75 6.42 -0.42 -7.02
CA MET A 75 5.82 -1.40 -6.08
C MET A 75 4.31 -1.47 -6.27
N VAL A 76 3.65 -0.32 -6.42
CA VAL A 76 2.20 -0.25 -6.66
C VAL A 76 1.81 -1.00 -7.94
N ALA A 77 2.63 -0.90 -8.99
CA ALA A 77 2.42 -1.61 -10.26
C ALA A 77 3.06 -3.01 -10.30
N SER A 78 3.55 -3.52 -9.18
CA SER A 78 4.34 -4.76 -9.17
C SER A 78 3.51 -5.99 -9.51
N LYS A 79 4.11 -6.87 -10.31
CA LYS A 79 3.69 -8.25 -10.55
C LYS A 79 4.51 -9.24 -9.69
N ASN A 80 5.59 -8.75 -9.09
CA ASN A 80 6.48 -9.51 -8.22
C ASN A 80 6.16 -9.23 -6.75
N ASP A 81 6.36 -10.21 -5.89
CA ASP A 81 6.27 -10.07 -4.44
C ASP A 81 7.58 -9.51 -3.84
N ALA A 82 7.58 -9.32 -2.53
CA ALA A 82 8.74 -8.81 -1.78
C ALA A 82 9.96 -9.73 -1.89
N ALA A 83 9.78 -11.05 -1.80
CA ALA A 83 10.86 -12.02 -1.88
C ALA A 83 11.55 -12.00 -3.25
N THR A 84 10.76 -11.93 -4.31
CA THR A 84 11.26 -11.81 -5.70
C THR A 84 12.03 -10.50 -5.89
N THR A 85 11.47 -9.36 -5.43
CA THR A 85 12.13 -8.05 -5.58
C THR A 85 13.40 -7.93 -4.75
N ARG A 86 13.48 -8.63 -3.63
CA ARG A 86 14.70 -8.70 -2.83
C ARG A 86 15.81 -9.46 -3.56
N THR A 87 15.50 -10.56 -4.22
CA THR A 87 16.49 -11.41 -4.90
C THR A 87 16.90 -10.88 -6.27
N ASN A 88 16.01 -10.19 -7.00
CA ASN A 88 16.31 -9.65 -8.33
C ASN A 88 16.98 -8.26 -8.29
N GLY A 89 17.12 -7.65 -7.11
CA GLY A 89 17.73 -6.33 -6.92
C GLY A 89 16.72 -5.16 -6.83
N GLY A 90 15.42 -5.41 -6.96
CA GLY A 90 14.37 -4.38 -6.83
C GLY A 90 14.39 -3.69 -5.48
N THR A 91 14.45 -4.48 -4.39
CA THR A 91 14.53 -3.93 -3.02
C THR A 91 15.80 -3.09 -2.81
N ALA A 92 16.93 -3.51 -3.37
CA ALA A 92 18.17 -2.74 -3.27
C ALA A 92 18.08 -1.40 -4.02
N MET A 93 17.46 -1.37 -5.18
CA MET A 93 17.20 -0.14 -5.93
C MET A 93 16.24 0.78 -5.20
N MET A 94 15.19 0.21 -4.59
CA MET A 94 14.23 0.95 -3.76
C MET A 94 14.91 1.58 -2.55
N ASP A 95 15.73 0.83 -1.83
CA ASP A 95 16.49 1.33 -0.67
C ASP A 95 17.46 2.46 -1.06
N ALA A 96 18.18 2.31 -2.17
CA ALA A 96 19.08 3.37 -2.66
C ALA A 96 18.32 4.67 -2.98
N ALA A 97 17.13 4.57 -3.58
CA ALA A 97 16.27 5.72 -3.84
C ALA A 97 15.81 6.41 -2.55
N HIS A 98 15.40 5.64 -1.55
CA HIS A 98 14.97 6.15 -0.23
C HIS A 98 16.10 6.87 0.51
N GLN A 99 17.29 6.29 0.53
CA GLN A 99 18.45 6.92 1.15
C GLN A 99 18.82 8.23 0.45
N LYS A 100 18.84 8.23 -0.89
CA LYS A 100 19.21 9.40 -1.70
C LYS A 100 18.20 10.54 -1.59
N ARG A 101 16.89 10.23 -1.56
CA ARG A 101 15.83 11.22 -1.75
C ARG A 101 15.12 11.61 -0.45
N PHE A 102 15.14 10.74 0.56
CA PHE A 102 14.23 10.89 1.70
C PHE A 102 14.91 10.69 3.07
N ASN A 103 16.21 10.50 3.12
CA ASN A 103 16.98 10.27 4.36
C ASN A 103 16.43 9.12 5.21
N VAL A 104 16.00 8.02 4.58
CA VAL A 104 15.54 6.82 5.27
C VAL A 104 16.13 5.56 4.65
N LYS A 105 16.33 4.55 5.48
CA LYS A 105 16.60 3.17 5.10
C LYS A 105 15.27 2.49 4.77
N TYR A 106 15.10 1.95 3.58
CA TYR A 106 14.00 1.06 3.25
C TYR A 106 14.34 -0.35 3.73
N LEU A 107 13.67 -0.82 4.78
CA LEU A 107 14.05 -2.07 5.45
C LEU A 107 13.34 -3.28 4.87
N ALA A 108 12.01 -3.20 4.67
CA ALA A 108 11.21 -4.31 4.18
C ALA A 108 9.94 -3.84 3.45
N TRP A 109 9.45 -4.69 2.56
CA TRP A 109 8.10 -4.65 1.99
C TRP A 109 7.28 -5.78 2.60
N ILE A 110 6.46 -5.49 3.60
CA ILE A 110 5.58 -6.48 4.23
C ILE A 110 4.17 -6.44 3.62
N ASP A 111 3.42 -7.53 3.79
CA ASP A 111 2.07 -7.70 3.25
C ASP A 111 2.00 -7.54 1.72
N SER A 112 3.05 -7.93 0.97
CA SER A 112 3.05 -7.92 -0.48
C SER A 112 2.07 -8.95 -1.07
N GLY A 113 1.63 -8.74 -2.33
CA GLY A 113 0.76 -9.67 -3.05
C GLY A 113 -0.75 -9.46 -2.81
N VAL A 114 -1.14 -8.50 -1.98
CA VAL A 114 -2.54 -8.11 -1.82
C VAL A 114 -2.91 -7.05 -2.84
N GLY A 115 -3.95 -7.30 -3.63
CA GLY A 115 -4.47 -6.33 -4.59
C GLY A 115 -5.50 -5.39 -3.98
N PHE A 116 -5.87 -4.36 -4.74
CA PHE A 116 -6.91 -3.39 -4.38
C PHE A 116 -8.16 -3.60 -5.20
N ASN A 117 -9.31 -3.30 -4.60
CA ASN A 117 -10.62 -3.32 -5.27
C ASN A 117 -11.35 -2.00 -5.02
N ILE A 118 -12.29 -1.67 -5.89
CA ILE A 118 -13.25 -0.61 -5.65
C ILE A 118 -14.49 -1.24 -5.03
N PHE A 119 -14.87 -0.72 -3.85
CA PHE A 119 -16.08 -1.12 -3.15
C PHE A 119 -17.11 0.00 -3.25
N THR A 120 -18.35 -0.34 -3.58
CA THR A 120 -19.41 0.65 -3.80
C THR A 120 -20.63 0.38 -2.91
N VAL A 121 -21.33 1.45 -2.53
CA VAL A 121 -22.60 1.40 -1.80
C VAL A 121 -23.72 0.92 -2.74
N ASN A 122 -23.74 1.46 -3.95
CA ASN A 122 -24.71 1.14 -4.97
C ASN A 122 -24.14 0.19 -6.02
N GLU A 123 -25.00 -0.46 -6.79
CA GLU A 123 -24.60 -1.36 -7.86
C GLU A 123 -23.74 -0.62 -8.90
N PRO A 124 -22.52 -1.13 -9.17
CA PRO A 124 -21.62 -0.49 -10.11
C PRO A 124 -22.13 -0.63 -11.54
N LYS A 125 -21.85 0.39 -12.36
CA LYS A 125 -22.15 0.38 -13.79
C LYS A 125 -20.85 0.27 -14.59
N PHE A 126 -20.98 -0.18 -15.82
CA PHE A 126 -19.86 -0.31 -16.74
C PHE A 126 -20.16 0.48 -18.02
N ARG A 127 -19.14 1.16 -18.55
CA ARG A 127 -19.24 1.94 -19.79
C ARG A 127 -19.52 1.01 -20.96
N SER A 128 -20.49 1.33 -21.80
CA SER A 128 -20.84 0.50 -22.97
C SER A 128 -19.73 0.49 -24.04
N ALA A 129 -18.95 1.54 -24.14
CA ALA A 129 -17.91 1.70 -25.16
C ALA A 129 -16.73 0.72 -24.97
N ASP A 130 -16.27 0.57 -23.74
CA ASP A 130 -15.04 -0.19 -23.41
C ASP A 130 -15.22 -1.23 -22.30
N GLY A 131 -16.37 -1.28 -21.65
CA GLY A 131 -16.69 -2.22 -20.58
C GLY A 131 -16.00 -1.90 -19.24
N VAL A 132 -15.36 -0.75 -19.12
CA VAL A 132 -14.67 -0.32 -17.89
C VAL A 132 -15.68 0.21 -16.89
N LEU A 133 -15.38 0.08 -15.59
CA LEU A 133 -16.14 0.65 -14.49
C LEU A 133 -16.45 2.13 -14.75
N ASP A 134 -17.74 2.48 -14.66
CA ASP A 134 -18.23 3.84 -14.79
C ASP A 134 -18.38 4.48 -13.41
N LEU A 135 -17.56 5.48 -13.12
CA LEU A 135 -17.62 6.26 -11.89
C LEU A 135 -18.27 7.65 -12.08
N GLY A 136 -18.93 7.88 -13.23
CA GLY A 136 -19.67 9.11 -13.49
C GLY A 136 -20.74 9.37 -12.43
N GLY A 137 -20.61 10.49 -11.70
CA GLY A 137 -21.51 10.84 -10.60
C GLY A 137 -21.30 10.10 -9.29
N VAL A 138 -20.34 9.17 -9.20
CA VAL A 138 -19.96 8.48 -7.96
C VAL A 138 -18.95 9.29 -7.19
N LYS A 139 -19.24 9.60 -5.94
CA LYS A 139 -18.31 10.26 -5.02
C LYS A 139 -17.42 9.18 -4.38
N ILE A 140 -16.16 9.15 -4.74
CA ILE A 140 -15.23 8.12 -4.28
C ILE A 140 -14.14 8.70 -3.38
N ARG A 141 -13.84 7.97 -2.31
CA ARG A 141 -12.66 8.27 -1.48
C ARG A 141 -11.38 8.18 -2.33
N ASP A 142 -10.47 9.11 -2.11
CA ASP A 142 -9.14 9.08 -2.72
C ASP A 142 -8.02 9.13 -1.67
N ASN A 143 -6.86 8.64 -2.04
CA ASN A 143 -5.57 8.84 -1.38
C ASN A 143 -4.44 8.70 -2.43
N PRO A 144 -3.19 9.04 -2.09
CA PRO A 144 -2.11 9.11 -3.07
C PRO A 144 -1.88 7.87 -3.94
N ILE A 145 -2.21 6.66 -3.46
CA ILE A 145 -2.00 5.44 -4.25
C ILE A 145 -2.97 5.37 -5.45
N TYR A 146 -4.24 5.81 -5.27
CA TYR A 146 -5.29 5.64 -6.28
C TYR A 146 -5.43 6.83 -7.23
N THR A 147 -4.97 8.03 -6.83
CA THR A 147 -5.28 9.30 -7.51
C THR A 147 -5.10 9.25 -9.03
N ALA A 148 -4.00 8.64 -9.50
CA ALA A 148 -3.75 8.54 -10.95
C ALA A 148 -4.80 7.68 -11.67
N PHE A 149 -5.14 6.54 -11.08
CA PHE A 149 -6.14 5.62 -11.65
C PHE A 149 -7.56 6.19 -11.57
N LEU A 150 -7.97 6.72 -10.43
CA LEU A 150 -9.29 7.34 -10.28
C LEU A 150 -9.48 8.51 -11.25
N LYS A 151 -8.42 9.27 -11.51
CA LYS A 151 -8.43 10.34 -12.51
C LYS A 151 -8.64 9.80 -13.92
N SER A 152 -8.03 8.65 -14.29
CA SER A 152 -8.24 8.01 -15.59
C SER A 152 -9.65 7.41 -15.75
N LEU A 153 -10.35 7.15 -14.64
CA LEU A 153 -11.75 6.73 -14.59
C LEU A 153 -12.74 7.92 -14.53
N GLU A 154 -12.25 9.16 -14.63
CA GLU A 154 -13.05 10.39 -14.56
C GLU A 154 -13.87 10.52 -13.26
N ALA A 155 -13.38 9.92 -12.17
CA ALA A 155 -14.08 9.88 -10.89
C ALA A 155 -14.11 11.24 -10.19
N THR A 156 -15.21 11.55 -9.48
CA THR A 156 -15.27 12.66 -8.52
C THR A 156 -14.67 12.24 -7.20
N THR A 157 -13.46 12.70 -6.90
CA THR A 157 -12.67 12.22 -5.77
C THR A 157 -12.79 13.11 -4.53
N SER A 158 -12.71 12.47 -3.35
CA SER A 158 -12.66 13.12 -2.04
C SER A 158 -11.43 12.62 -1.28
N PRO A 159 -10.31 13.35 -1.30
CA PRO A 159 -9.09 12.97 -0.60
C PRO A 159 -9.30 12.91 0.92
N MET A 160 -9.05 11.76 1.53
CA MET A 160 -9.14 11.61 2.99
C MET A 160 -8.37 10.37 3.49
N PRO A 161 -7.86 10.39 4.74
CA PRO A 161 -7.29 9.20 5.37
C PRO A 161 -8.37 8.13 5.61
N SER A 162 -7.96 6.87 5.75
CA SER A 162 -8.90 5.76 6.00
C SER A 162 -9.67 5.91 7.31
N THR A 163 -9.11 6.60 8.29
CA THR A 163 -9.73 6.87 9.58
C THR A 163 -10.99 7.74 9.50
N GLU A 164 -11.16 8.50 8.42
CA GLU A 164 -12.32 9.38 8.19
C GLU A 164 -13.40 8.72 7.31
N ALA A 165 -13.03 7.67 6.56
CA ALA A 165 -13.90 7.08 5.56
C ALA A 165 -15.17 6.44 6.14
N TYR A 166 -15.12 5.87 7.36
CA TYR A 166 -16.32 5.34 8.02
C TYR A 166 -17.41 6.41 8.18
N GLY A 167 -17.05 7.56 8.75
CA GLY A 167 -18.00 8.66 8.93
C GLY A 167 -18.44 9.29 7.61
N ALA A 168 -17.60 9.28 6.58
CA ALA A 168 -17.94 9.78 5.26
C ALA A 168 -18.96 8.84 4.55
N LEU A 169 -18.79 7.53 4.66
CA LEU A 169 -19.76 6.52 4.18
C LEU A 169 -21.08 6.63 4.94
N GLU A 170 -21.03 6.69 6.27
CA GLU A 170 -22.22 6.78 7.13
C GLU A 170 -23.09 7.99 6.79
N LYS A 171 -22.45 9.13 6.49
CA LYS A 171 -23.15 10.38 6.15
C LYS A 171 -23.47 10.53 4.66
N GLY A 172 -23.13 9.55 3.83
CA GLY A 172 -23.32 9.63 2.37
C GLY A 172 -22.51 10.74 1.69
N VAL A 173 -21.38 11.14 2.30
CA VAL A 173 -20.43 12.08 1.69
C VAL A 173 -19.69 11.40 0.53
N ILE A 174 -19.43 10.10 0.65
CA ILE A 174 -18.86 9.25 -0.39
C ILE A 174 -19.75 8.01 -0.62
N ASP A 175 -19.75 7.53 -1.85
CA ASP A 175 -20.53 6.39 -2.32
C ASP A 175 -19.65 5.17 -2.63
N ALA A 176 -18.33 5.36 -2.63
CA ALA A 176 -17.37 4.32 -2.95
C ALA A 176 -16.03 4.54 -2.24
N VAL A 177 -15.32 3.44 -2.01
CA VAL A 177 -13.97 3.41 -1.43
C VAL A 177 -13.10 2.42 -2.17
N PRO A 178 -11.92 2.81 -2.65
CA PRO A 178 -10.89 1.84 -2.99
C PRO A 178 -10.19 1.39 -1.71
N TRP A 179 -9.96 0.10 -1.61
CA TRP A 179 -9.24 -0.53 -0.51
C TRP A 179 -8.65 -1.86 -0.97
N THR A 180 -7.75 -2.41 -0.18
CA THR A 180 -7.25 -3.75 -0.42
C THR A 180 -8.38 -4.79 -0.40
N SER A 181 -8.18 -5.91 -1.08
CA SER A 181 -9.13 -7.02 -1.11
C SER A 181 -9.50 -7.57 0.28
N ILE A 182 -8.70 -7.25 1.30
CA ILE A 182 -8.91 -7.63 2.69
C ILE A 182 -9.03 -6.38 3.60
N GLY A 183 -9.60 -6.54 4.82
CA GLY A 183 -9.62 -5.49 5.85
C GLY A 183 -10.83 -4.54 5.84
N ILE A 184 -11.78 -4.69 4.91
CA ILE A 184 -13.01 -3.89 4.88
C ILE A 184 -13.84 -4.11 6.15
N THR A 185 -13.93 -5.35 6.62
CA THR A 185 -14.65 -5.71 7.86
C THR A 185 -13.95 -5.19 9.10
N ASP A 186 -12.62 -5.15 9.12
CA ASP A 186 -11.85 -4.56 10.22
C ASP A 186 -12.21 -3.08 10.40
N LEU A 187 -12.39 -2.37 9.27
CA LEU A 187 -12.79 -0.97 9.22
C LEU A 187 -14.31 -0.76 9.37
N LYS A 188 -15.08 -1.85 9.42
CA LYS A 188 -16.55 -1.84 9.49
C LYS A 188 -17.21 -1.11 8.31
N TRP A 189 -16.53 -1.02 7.16
CA TRP A 189 -17.07 -0.38 5.97
C TRP A 189 -18.08 -1.27 5.23
N ASP A 190 -18.02 -2.59 5.45
CA ASP A 190 -18.99 -3.60 5.00
C ASP A 190 -20.44 -3.30 5.40
N LYS A 191 -20.63 -2.49 6.46
CA LYS A 191 -21.97 -1.99 6.82
C LYS A 191 -22.60 -1.13 5.73
N PHE A 192 -21.80 -0.43 4.95
CA PHE A 192 -22.23 0.55 3.95
C PHE A 192 -22.05 0.03 2.53
N VAL A 193 -20.83 -0.43 2.18
CA VAL A 193 -20.54 -0.93 0.85
C VAL A 193 -21.17 -2.31 0.65
N LYS A 194 -21.77 -2.52 -0.52
CA LYS A 194 -22.52 -3.75 -0.85
C LYS A 194 -21.97 -4.49 -2.05
N TYR A 195 -21.06 -3.87 -2.78
CA TYR A 195 -20.47 -4.42 -3.99
C TYR A 195 -18.96 -4.30 -3.97
N MET A 196 -18.28 -5.34 -4.42
CA MET A 196 -16.85 -5.38 -4.67
C MET A 196 -16.60 -5.57 -6.16
N VAL A 197 -15.97 -4.61 -6.79
CA VAL A 197 -15.63 -4.68 -8.23
C VAL A 197 -14.38 -5.52 -8.44
N GLN A 198 -14.44 -6.46 -9.36
CA GLN A 198 -13.34 -7.34 -9.75
C GLN A 198 -12.93 -7.08 -11.22
N PRO A 199 -11.65 -7.31 -11.57
CA PRO A 199 -10.59 -7.88 -10.73
C PRO A 199 -9.96 -6.84 -9.79
N SER A 200 -9.06 -7.32 -8.92
CA SER A 200 -8.16 -6.46 -8.16
C SER A 200 -7.15 -5.79 -9.09
N PHE A 201 -6.73 -4.59 -8.73
CA PHE A 201 -5.69 -3.83 -9.41
C PHE A 201 -4.58 -3.49 -8.41
N TYR A 202 -3.43 -3.04 -8.86
CA TYR A 202 -2.28 -2.65 -8.03
C TYR A 202 -1.81 -3.74 -7.05
N SER A 203 -0.76 -3.43 -6.32
CA SER A 203 -0.26 -4.18 -5.17
C SER A 203 -0.09 -3.25 -3.99
N THR A 204 -0.23 -3.77 -2.77
CA THR A 204 0.12 -3.05 -1.54
C THR A 204 1.57 -2.60 -1.59
N ASP A 205 1.83 -1.39 -1.07
CA ASP A 205 3.15 -0.76 -1.01
C ASP A 205 3.59 -0.50 0.43
N LEU A 206 3.21 -1.42 1.33
CA LEU A 206 3.46 -1.30 2.77
C LEU A 206 4.92 -1.56 3.11
N GLY A 207 5.63 -0.51 3.48
CA GLY A 207 7.04 -0.57 3.82
C GLY A 207 7.32 -0.30 5.30
N ILE A 208 8.41 -0.87 5.78
CA ILE A 208 9.06 -0.46 7.03
C ILE A 208 10.24 0.42 6.64
N ILE A 209 10.20 1.69 7.06
CA ILE A 209 11.31 2.63 6.84
C ILE A 209 11.88 3.11 8.17
N VAL A 210 13.18 3.33 8.20
CA VAL A 210 13.96 3.74 9.37
C VAL A 210 14.71 5.03 9.03
N ASN A 211 14.75 5.99 9.95
CA ASN A 211 15.59 7.19 9.79
C ASN A 211 17.03 6.77 9.46
N LEU A 212 17.63 7.34 8.41
CA LEU A 212 18.92 6.89 7.90
C LEU A 212 20.06 7.19 8.87
N ASP A 213 20.05 8.34 9.55
CA ASP A 213 21.07 8.70 10.51
C ASP A 213 21.01 7.75 11.72
N ARG A 214 19.79 7.43 12.17
CA ARG A 214 19.58 6.45 13.23
C ARG A 214 20.03 5.06 12.81
N TRP A 215 19.70 4.63 11.60
CA TRP A 215 20.18 3.37 11.02
C TRP A 215 21.70 3.32 11.00
N ASN A 216 22.34 4.35 10.49
CA ASN A 216 23.81 4.40 10.37
C ASN A 216 24.53 4.34 11.72
N ALA A 217 23.93 4.93 12.76
CA ALA A 217 24.48 4.93 14.14
C ALA A 217 24.29 3.60 14.88
N MET A 218 23.50 2.65 14.37
CA MET A 218 23.30 1.33 15.00
C MET A 218 24.56 0.45 14.84
N SER A 219 24.75 -0.45 15.82
CA SER A 219 25.78 -1.50 15.71
C SER A 219 25.48 -2.47 14.57
N PRO A 220 26.48 -3.17 14.03
CA PRO A 220 26.27 -4.22 13.02
C PRO A 220 25.30 -5.30 13.49
N GLU A 221 25.34 -5.67 14.76
CA GLU A 221 24.48 -6.68 15.37
C GLU A 221 23.02 -6.23 15.38
N ALA A 222 22.77 -4.96 15.75
CA ALA A 222 21.44 -4.36 15.76
C ALA A 222 20.82 -4.32 14.34
N LYS A 223 21.63 -3.87 13.36
CA LYS A 223 21.23 -3.88 11.95
C LYS A 223 20.88 -5.27 11.46
N LYS A 224 21.71 -6.27 11.83
CA LYS A 224 21.51 -7.66 11.44
C LYS A 224 20.19 -8.21 11.97
N VAL A 225 19.88 -8.01 13.25
CA VAL A 225 18.61 -8.46 13.85
C VAL A 225 17.42 -7.85 13.11
N LEU A 226 17.42 -6.53 12.93
CA LEU A 226 16.33 -5.83 12.24
C LEU A 226 16.14 -6.34 10.82
N GLN A 227 17.23 -6.58 10.09
CA GLN A 227 17.20 -7.00 8.69
C GLN A 227 16.81 -8.46 8.53
N ASP A 228 17.33 -9.37 9.36
CA ASP A 228 17.00 -10.80 9.28
C ASP A 228 15.52 -11.03 9.55
N VAL A 229 14.97 -10.39 10.60
CA VAL A 229 13.53 -10.47 10.90
C VAL A 229 12.70 -9.81 9.79
N ALA A 230 13.16 -8.70 9.23
CA ALA A 230 12.46 -8.04 8.12
C ALA A 230 12.34 -8.93 6.88
N ILE A 231 13.42 -9.62 6.50
CA ILE A 231 13.44 -10.55 5.36
C ILE A 231 12.48 -11.73 5.61
N GLU A 232 12.48 -12.27 6.82
CA GLU A 232 11.55 -13.35 7.21
C GLU A 232 10.10 -12.88 7.14
N TRP A 233 9.81 -11.64 7.61
CA TRP A 233 8.46 -11.08 7.59
C TRP A 233 7.95 -10.74 6.18
N GLU A 234 8.82 -10.43 5.24
CA GLU A 234 8.43 -10.29 3.84
C GLU A 234 7.79 -11.57 3.29
N VAL A 235 8.40 -12.71 3.58
CA VAL A 235 7.90 -14.03 3.14
C VAL A 235 6.67 -14.46 3.96
N LYS A 236 6.77 -14.36 5.29
CA LYS A 236 5.70 -14.74 6.21
C LYS A 236 4.44 -13.97 5.94
N SER A 237 4.53 -12.63 5.88
CA SER A 237 3.35 -11.79 5.72
C SER A 237 2.65 -12.01 4.36
N ALA A 238 3.40 -12.23 3.28
CA ALA A 238 2.81 -12.55 1.98
C ALA A 238 2.02 -13.87 2.03
N ALA A 239 2.56 -14.90 2.69
CA ALA A 239 1.87 -16.18 2.86
C ALA A 239 0.61 -16.05 3.75
N ASP A 240 0.71 -15.32 4.85
CA ASP A 240 -0.42 -15.05 5.74
C ASP A 240 -1.54 -14.29 4.99
N ARG A 241 -1.19 -13.26 4.22
CA ARG A 241 -2.18 -12.50 3.44
C ARG A 241 -2.83 -13.32 2.34
N ALA A 242 -2.10 -14.22 1.72
CA ALA A 242 -2.68 -15.16 0.75
C ALA A 242 -3.74 -16.08 1.41
N ALA A 243 -3.44 -16.57 2.62
CA ALA A 243 -4.39 -17.38 3.41
C ALA A 243 -5.61 -16.53 3.85
N ASP A 244 -5.37 -15.36 4.43
CA ASP A 244 -6.43 -14.46 4.90
C ASP A 244 -7.40 -14.04 3.77
N THR A 245 -6.91 -13.90 2.54
CA THR A 245 -7.75 -13.46 1.42
C THR A 245 -8.96 -14.37 1.22
N ALA A 246 -8.81 -15.68 1.34
CA ALA A 246 -9.92 -16.62 1.21
C ALA A 246 -10.96 -16.43 2.33
N ASP A 247 -10.49 -16.22 3.56
CA ASP A 247 -11.36 -16.01 4.72
C ASP A 247 -12.13 -14.68 4.63
N TYR A 248 -11.45 -13.60 4.21
CA TYR A 248 -12.10 -12.31 3.98
C TYR A 248 -13.14 -12.39 2.85
N MET A 249 -12.81 -13.05 1.71
CA MET A 249 -13.77 -13.23 0.62
C MET A 249 -15.01 -14.01 1.08
N LYS A 250 -14.81 -15.06 1.88
CA LYS A 250 -15.92 -15.81 2.47
C LYS A 250 -16.74 -14.94 3.41
N ALA A 251 -16.12 -14.19 4.31
CA ALA A 251 -16.81 -13.30 5.23
C ALA A 251 -17.62 -12.22 4.50
N TYR A 252 -17.08 -11.67 3.40
CA TYR A 252 -17.81 -10.71 2.55
C TYR A 252 -19.04 -11.33 1.92
N ALA A 253 -18.92 -12.54 1.35
CA ALA A 253 -20.04 -13.26 0.76
C ALA A 253 -21.12 -13.59 1.80
N ASP A 254 -20.72 -14.11 2.95
CA ASP A 254 -21.63 -14.44 4.07
C ASP A 254 -22.33 -13.17 4.61
N GLY A 255 -21.67 -12.01 4.57
CA GLY A 255 -22.21 -10.70 4.89
C GLY A 255 -23.11 -10.08 3.80
N GLY A 256 -23.31 -10.78 2.68
CA GLY A 256 -24.17 -10.35 1.59
C GLY A 256 -23.54 -9.39 0.58
N MET A 257 -22.21 -9.21 0.60
CA MET A 257 -21.51 -8.44 -0.43
C MET A 257 -21.56 -9.16 -1.78
N LYS A 258 -21.88 -8.42 -2.82
CA LYS A 258 -21.91 -8.92 -4.20
C LYS A 258 -20.61 -8.65 -4.91
N PHE A 259 -20.04 -9.68 -5.52
CA PHE A 259 -18.87 -9.57 -6.37
C PHE A 259 -19.31 -9.29 -7.80
N VAL A 260 -18.84 -8.19 -8.38
CA VAL A 260 -19.24 -7.76 -9.72
C VAL A 260 -18.00 -7.67 -10.59
N SER A 261 -17.99 -8.46 -11.67
CA SER A 261 -16.87 -8.55 -12.59
C SER A 261 -17.13 -7.78 -13.89
N HIS A 262 -16.07 -7.24 -14.45
CA HIS A 262 -16.06 -6.74 -15.82
C HIS A 262 -16.31 -7.88 -16.82
N SER A 263 -16.71 -7.54 -18.04
CA SER A 263 -16.55 -8.48 -19.17
C SER A 263 -15.06 -8.69 -19.45
N ALA A 264 -14.67 -9.74 -20.17
CA ALA A 264 -13.28 -10.00 -20.50
C ALA A 264 -12.57 -8.81 -21.18
N LYS A 265 -13.26 -8.11 -22.09
CA LYS A 265 -12.76 -6.89 -22.73
C LYS A 265 -12.63 -5.75 -21.71
N GLY A 266 -13.65 -5.57 -20.87
CA GLY A 266 -13.67 -4.54 -19.84
C GLY A 266 -12.56 -4.73 -18.80
N GLU A 267 -12.31 -5.97 -18.39
CA GLU A 267 -11.22 -6.33 -17.47
C GLU A 267 -9.86 -5.94 -18.03
N ALA A 268 -9.56 -6.32 -19.27
CA ALA A 268 -8.31 -5.97 -19.92
C ALA A 268 -8.10 -4.44 -19.99
N ASN A 269 -9.17 -3.70 -20.36
CA ASN A 269 -9.12 -2.24 -20.42
C ASN A 269 -8.98 -1.60 -19.03
N TYR A 270 -9.68 -2.12 -18.01
CA TYR A 270 -9.62 -1.65 -16.63
C TYR A 270 -8.21 -1.80 -16.04
N LEU A 271 -7.62 -2.97 -16.20
CA LEU A 271 -6.26 -3.23 -15.75
C LEU A 271 -5.22 -2.41 -16.52
N ALA A 272 -5.38 -2.27 -17.84
CA ALA A 272 -4.51 -1.39 -18.63
C ALA A 272 -4.56 0.06 -18.09
N LEU A 273 -5.74 0.63 -17.88
CA LEU A 273 -5.89 1.97 -17.30
C LEU A 273 -5.21 2.10 -15.94
N ALA A 274 -5.37 1.09 -15.07
CA ALA A 274 -4.76 1.09 -13.74
C ALA A 274 -3.23 1.13 -13.84
N TYR A 275 -2.64 0.18 -14.56
CA TYR A 275 -1.18 0.06 -14.63
C TYR A 275 -0.54 1.19 -15.47
N ASP A 276 -1.14 1.58 -16.59
CA ASP A 276 -0.62 2.67 -17.41
C ASP A 276 -0.64 4.01 -16.66
N SER A 277 -1.68 4.28 -15.87
CA SER A 277 -1.78 5.51 -15.08
C SER A 277 -0.68 5.62 -14.02
N VAL A 278 -0.32 4.53 -13.33
CA VAL A 278 0.73 4.56 -12.32
C VAL A 278 2.12 4.61 -12.96
N TRP A 279 2.35 3.90 -14.07
CA TRP A 279 3.62 4.00 -14.81
C TRP A 279 3.83 5.38 -15.43
N ALA A 280 2.76 6.00 -15.96
CA ALA A 280 2.83 7.37 -16.46
C ALA A 280 3.16 8.36 -15.33
N ARG A 281 2.53 8.21 -14.15
CA ARG A 281 2.83 9.02 -12.96
C ARG A 281 4.28 8.86 -12.51
N LEU A 282 4.76 7.62 -12.43
CA LEU A 282 6.16 7.32 -12.09
C LEU A 282 7.10 8.00 -13.07
N THR A 283 6.88 7.81 -14.38
CA THR A 283 7.72 8.38 -15.45
C THR A 283 7.79 9.90 -15.31
N GLY A 284 6.65 10.58 -15.22
CA GLY A 284 6.62 12.05 -15.09
C GLY A 284 7.38 12.55 -13.86
N ARG A 285 7.18 11.90 -12.71
CA ARG A 285 7.90 12.27 -11.47
C ARG A 285 9.40 11.99 -11.56
N MET A 286 9.80 10.90 -12.22
CA MET A 286 11.22 10.57 -12.44
C MET A 286 11.88 11.56 -13.41
N GLU A 287 11.17 12.03 -14.43
CA GLU A 287 11.63 13.10 -15.34
C GLU A 287 11.88 14.40 -14.58
N GLU A 288 10.92 14.84 -13.78
CA GLU A 288 11.04 16.03 -12.92
C GLU A 288 12.27 15.97 -11.99
N LYS A 289 12.66 14.76 -11.58
CA LYS A 289 13.83 14.52 -10.71
C LYS A 289 15.13 14.20 -11.48
N GLY A 290 15.13 14.26 -12.81
CA GLY A 290 16.30 13.97 -13.65
C GLY A 290 16.78 12.51 -13.57
N SER A 291 15.85 11.58 -13.36
CA SER A 291 16.15 10.14 -13.16
C SER A 291 15.35 9.22 -14.12
N SER A 292 14.91 9.72 -15.25
CA SER A 292 14.10 8.97 -16.24
C SER A 292 14.77 7.69 -16.74
N GLY A 293 16.11 7.63 -16.76
CA GLY A 293 16.87 6.44 -17.16
C GLY A 293 16.62 5.20 -16.28
N ASP A 294 16.11 5.38 -15.07
CA ASP A 294 15.84 4.28 -14.13
C ASP A 294 14.47 3.62 -14.34
N VAL A 295 13.56 4.23 -15.09
CA VAL A 295 12.17 3.74 -15.27
C VAL A 295 12.13 2.34 -15.91
N ALA A 296 12.92 2.12 -16.97
CA ALA A 296 12.98 0.82 -17.65
C ALA A 296 13.51 -0.28 -16.72
N LYS A 297 14.49 0.04 -15.88
CA LYS A 297 15.06 -0.88 -14.89
C LYS A 297 14.03 -1.21 -13.79
N LEU A 298 13.32 -0.22 -13.28
CA LEU A 298 12.24 -0.43 -12.30
C LEU A 298 11.16 -1.33 -12.89
N ARG A 299 10.75 -1.10 -14.16
CA ARG A 299 9.76 -1.96 -14.83
C ARG A 299 10.25 -3.40 -14.93
N ALA A 300 11.49 -3.63 -15.31
CA ALA A 300 12.06 -4.99 -15.41
C ALA A 300 12.12 -5.70 -14.04
N LEU A 301 12.36 -4.98 -12.95
CA LEU A 301 12.49 -5.54 -11.61
C LEU A 301 11.14 -5.81 -10.93
N TYR A 302 10.13 -4.97 -11.18
CA TYR A 302 8.84 -5.03 -10.49
C TYR A 302 7.70 -5.59 -11.35
N ALA A 303 7.68 -5.30 -12.63
CA ALA A 303 6.61 -5.71 -13.56
C ALA A 303 7.18 -6.23 -14.88
N PRO A 304 7.96 -7.33 -14.85
CA PRO A 304 8.45 -7.93 -16.09
C PRO A 304 7.28 -8.37 -16.98
N ASN A 305 7.52 -8.35 -18.31
CA ASN A 305 6.53 -8.76 -19.33
C ASN A 305 6.12 -10.22 -19.19
#